data_9cf86175aa161b40d5509ae104c71b46
#
_entry.id   9cf86175aa161b40d5509ae104c71b46
#
_cell.length_a   1.000
_cell.length_b   1.000
_cell.length_c   1.000
_cell.angle_alpha   90.00
_cell.angle_beta   90.00
_cell.angle_gamma   90.00
#
_symmetry.space_group_name_H-M   'P 1'
#
loop_
_entity.id
_entity.type
_entity.pdbx_description
1 polymer ?
#
loop_
_entity_poly.entity_id
_entity_poly.type
_entity_poly.pdbx_seq_one_letter_code
_entity_poly.pdbx_strand_id
1 'polypeptide(L)'
;IVPTGDVYDGEAAVRSYYEETRRAFPDQRNELISLRHADDAVIVEFDLLGTHLGPLRSLPPTGRSFRARMTAFFIFEGEQIVSERVYFDQATIMQQLGVAHDPASAAGRLSMLVSHPVTIGRAMLGAALARRRAA
;
A
#
# COMPACT_ATOMS: atom_id res chain seq x y z
N ILE A 1 6.55 -5.22 -6.21
CA ILE A 1 5.57 -4.35 -5.52
C ILE A 1 6.32 -3.15 -4.96
N VAL A 2 6.16 -1.98 -5.57
CA VAL A 2 7.01 -0.81 -5.27
C VAL A 2 6.82 -0.27 -3.85
N PRO A 3 5.61 -0.12 -3.30
CA PRO A 3 5.44 0.43 -1.95
C PRO A 3 6.05 -0.41 -0.82
N THR A 4 6.15 -1.73 -1.01
CA THR A 4 6.70 -2.65 0.01
C THR A 4 8.16 -3.03 -0.25
N GLY A 5 8.66 -2.77 -1.45
CA GLY A 5 9.97 -3.24 -1.91
C GLY A 5 10.03 -4.75 -2.19
N ASP A 6 8.90 -5.46 -2.11
CA ASP A 6 8.86 -6.90 -2.37
C ASP A 6 9.11 -7.20 -3.85
N VAL A 7 9.95 -8.20 -4.10
CA VAL A 7 10.23 -8.74 -5.43
C VAL A 7 9.84 -10.20 -5.45
N TYR A 8 9.05 -10.58 -6.44
CA TYR A 8 8.65 -11.96 -6.71
C TYR A 8 9.26 -12.36 -8.04
N ASP A 9 10.28 -13.21 -8.02
CA ASP A 9 11.02 -13.63 -9.20
C ASP A 9 10.63 -15.06 -9.60
N GLY A 10 10.31 -15.20 -10.87
CA GLY A 10 9.88 -16.45 -11.48
C GLY A 10 8.40 -16.81 -11.22
N GLU A 11 7.90 -17.72 -12.06
CA GLU A 11 6.48 -18.10 -12.10
C GLU A 11 5.95 -18.58 -10.74
N ALA A 12 6.73 -19.41 -10.04
CA ALA A 12 6.29 -19.99 -8.76
C ALA A 12 6.09 -18.94 -7.67
N ALA A 13 7.00 -17.96 -7.58
CA ALA A 13 6.92 -16.88 -6.60
C ALA A 13 5.74 -15.94 -6.89
N VAL A 14 5.56 -15.58 -8.17
CA VAL A 14 4.42 -14.76 -8.62
C VAL A 14 3.09 -15.47 -8.35
N ARG A 15 2.98 -16.75 -8.69
CA ARG A 15 1.79 -17.55 -8.42
C ARG A 15 1.46 -17.59 -6.92
N SER A 16 2.45 -17.85 -6.07
CA SER A 16 2.28 -17.90 -4.62
C SER A 16 1.77 -16.56 -4.06
N TYR A 17 2.31 -15.45 -4.55
CA TYR A 17 1.84 -14.11 -4.19
C TYR A 17 0.35 -13.90 -4.53
N TYR A 18 -0.08 -14.26 -5.73
CA TYR A 18 -1.48 -14.13 -6.14
C TYR A 18 -2.41 -15.06 -5.35
N GLU A 19 -1.96 -16.28 -5.04
CA GLU A 19 -2.73 -17.20 -4.21
C GLU A 19 -2.90 -16.69 -2.79
N GLU A 20 -1.83 -16.10 -2.20
CA GLU A 20 -1.88 -15.50 -0.87
C GLU A 20 -2.85 -14.31 -0.83
N THR A 21 -2.75 -13.41 -1.80
CA THR A 21 -3.62 -12.23 -1.85
C THR A 21 -5.08 -12.61 -2.08
N ARG A 22 -5.36 -13.61 -2.93
CA ARG A 22 -6.73 -14.13 -3.15
C ARG A 22 -7.28 -14.85 -1.93
N ARG A 23 -6.43 -15.47 -1.12
CA ARG A 23 -6.84 -16.08 0.15
C ARG A 23 -7.19 -15.01 1.18
N ALA A 24 -6.41 -13.92 1.22
CA ALA A 24 -6.68 -12.79 2.10
C ALA A 24 -7.93 -12.00 1.70
N PHE A 25 -8.16 -11.84 0.39
CA PHE A 25 -9.25 -11.06 -0.21
C PHE A 25 -9.99 -11.89 -1.28
N PRO A 26 -10.83 -12.86 -0.89
CA PRO A 26 -11.45 -13.80 -1.84
C PRO A 26 -12.41 -13.13 -2.83
N ASP A 27 -12.98 -11.98 -2.49
CA ASP A 27 -13.89 -11.17 -3.31
C ASP A 27 -13.18 -10.05 -4.07
N GLN A 28 -11.83 -10.08 -4.12
CA GLN A 28 -11.08 -9.02 -4.78
C GLN A 28 -11.44 -8.89 -6.27
N ARG A 29 -11.55 -7.65 -6.70
CA ARG A 29 -11.82 -7.28 -8.09
C ARG A 29 -11.14 -5.98 -8.46
N ASN A 30 -10.88 -5.83 -9.76
CA ASN A 30 -10.31 -4.62 -10.34
C ASN A 30 -11.39 -3.85 -11.10
N GLU A 31 -11.50 -2.56 -10.86
CA GLU A 31 -12.31 -1.62 -11.64
C GLU A 31 -11.37 -0.76 -12.49
N LEU A 32 -11.32 -1.04 -13.79
CA LEU A 32 -10.44 -0.34 -14.73
C LEU A 32 -10.84 1.13 -14.83
N ILE A 33 -9.84 2.02 -14.79
CA ILE A 33 -10.02 3.46 -14.95
C ILE A 33 -9.41 3.93 -16.26
N SER A 34 -8.15 3.59 -16.51
CA SER A 34 -7.48 3.93 -17.74
C SER A 34 -6.46 2.86 -18.14
N LEU A 35 -6.24 2.74 -19.44
CA LEU A 35 -5.20 1.92 -20.03
C LEU A 35 -4.44 2.77 -21.05
N ARG A 36 -3.12 2.71 -21.00
CA ARG A 36 -2.24 3.43 -21.92
C ARG A 36 -1.16 2.50 -22.44
N HIS A 37 -0.77 2.72 -23.69
CA HIS A 37 0.32 2.03 -24.33
C HIS A 37 1.56 2.92 -24.35
N ALA A 38 2.72 2.32 -24.08
CA ALA A 38 4.05 2.84 -24.34
C ALA A 38 4.77 1.88 -25.32
N ASP A 39 6.00 2.18 -25.73
CA ASP A 39 6.71 1.39 -26.74
C ASP A 39 6.93 -0.07 -26.31
N ASP A 40 7.23 -0.29 -25.03
CA ASP A 40 7.53 -1.60 -24.43
C ASP A 40 6.64 -1.94 -23.24
N ALA A 41 5.58 -1.16 -22.99
CA ALA A 41 4.76 -1.34 -21.79
C ALA A 41 3.28 -1.04 -22.03
N VAL A 42 2.44 -1.71 -21.21
CA VAL A 42 1.06 -1.33 -20.97
C VAL A 42 0.95 -0.81 -19.54
N ILE A 43 0.40 0.39 -19.40
CA ILE A 43 0.19 1.04 -18.11
C ILE A 43 -1.30 1.02 -17.80
N VAL A 44 -1.68 0.43 -16.68
CA VAL A 44 -3.07 0.26 -16.26
C VAL A 44 -3.29 0.98 -14.94
N GLU A 45 -4.26 1.90 -14.93
CA GLU A 45 -4.77 2.51 -13.71
C GLU A 45 -6.11 1.87 -13.38
N PHE A 46 -6.28 1.41 -12.14
CA PHE A 46 -7.48 0.73 -11.68
C PHE A 46 -7.69 0.91 -10.18
N ASP A 47 -8.91 0.71 -9.73
CA ASP A 47 -9.18 0.50 -8.31
C ASP A 47 -9.22 -0.99 -8.01
N LEU A 48 -8.43 -1.41 -7.03
CA LEU A 48 -8.54 -2.73 -6.41
C LEU A 48 -9.49 -2.63 -5.22
N LEU A 49 -10.51 -3.49 -5.21
CA LEU A 49 -11.47 -3.61 -4.12
C LEU A 49 -11.42 -5.02 -3.55
N GLY A 50 -11.72 -5.13 -2.27
CA GLY A 50 -11.85 -6.44 -1.63
C GLY A 50 -12.20 -6.32 -0.16
N THR A 51 -12.54 -7.45 0.46
CA THR A 51 -12.81 -7.57 1.90
C THR A 51 -11.78 -8.50 2.53
N HIS A 52 -11.17 -8.06 3.62
CA HIS A 52 -10.12 -8.81 4.31
C HIS A 52 -10.72 -9.94 5.15
N LEU A 53 -10.88 -11.10 4.54
CA LEU A 53 -11.53 -12.28 5.10
C LEU A 53 -10.57 -13.43 5.44
N GLY A 54 -9.33 -13.40 4.93
CA GLY A 54 -8.29 -14.37 5.24
C GLY A 54 -7.04 -13.69 5.81
N PRO A 55 -6.07 -14.46 6.30
CA PRO A 55 -4.82 -13.89 6.84
C PRO A 55 -4.01 -13.22 5.72
N LEU A 56 -3.46 -12.04 6.02
CA LEU A 56 -2.52 -11.33 5.17
C LEU A 56 -1.17 -11.25 5.89
N ARG A 57 -0.23 -12.11 5.54
CA ARG A 57 1.02 -12.29 6.29
C ARG A 57 0.72 -12.57 7.79
N SER A 58 1.19 -11.70 8.70
CA SER A 58 0.92 -11.80 10.14
C SER A 58 -0.37 -11.11 10.60
N LEU A 59 -1.09 -10.43 9.68
CA LEU A 59 -2.33 -9.73 10.01
C LEU A 59 -3.52 -10.70 9.95
N PRO A 60 -4.24 -10.93 11.06
CA PRO A 60 -5.47 -11.71 11.04
C PRO A 60 -6.60 -10.99 10.28
N PRO A 61 -7.61 -11.70 9.78
CA PRO A 61 -8.74 -11.11 9.07
C PRO A 61 -9.42 -10.01 9.88
N THR A 62 -9.61 -8.85 9.27
CA THR A 62 -10.28 -7.72 9.94
C THR A 62 -11.77 -7.63 9.61
N GLY A 63 -12.24 -8.35 8.59
CA GLY A 63 -13.60 -8.28 8.06
C GLY A 63 -13.93 -6.95 7.37
N ARG A 64 -12.95 -6.05 7.20
CA ARG A 64 -13.14 -4.73 6.59
C ARG A 64 -12.89 -4.76 5.10
N SER A 65 -13.64 -3.95 4.37
CA SER A 65 -13.44 -3.74 2.94
C SER A 65 -12.51 -2.56 2.69
N PHE A 66 -11.84 -2.58 1.54
CA PHE A 66 -11.01 -1.49 1.07
C PHE A 66 -11.25 -1.21 -0.43
N ARG A 67 -10.91 0.00 -0.82
CA ARG A 67 -10.77 0.45 -2.21
C ARG A 67 -9.46 1.22 -2.32
N ALA A 68 -8.55 0.74 -3.17
CA ALA A 68 -7.24 1.35 -3.34
C ALA A 68 -6.98 1.65 -4.81
N ARG A 69 -6.61 2.90 -5.11
CA ARG A 69 -6.11 3.29 -6.43
C ARG A 69 -4.75 2.67 -6.65
N MET A 70 -4.60 1.98 -7.79
CA MET A 70 -3.37 1.31 -8.18
C MET A 70 -2.97 1.68 -9.60
N THR A 71 -1.66 1.64 -9.86
CA THR A 71 -1.11 1.67 -11.21
C THR A 71 -0.18 0.49 -11.38
N ALA A 72 -0.40 -0.29 -12.43
CA ALA A 72 0.48 -1.39 -12.83
C ALA A 72 1.14 -1.08 -14.17
N PHE A 73 2.44 -1.34 -14.25
CA PHE A 73 3.23 -1.30 -15.48
C PHE A 73 3.53 -2.74 -15.87
N PHE A 74 2.99 -3.19 -16.97
CA PHE A 74 3.33 -4.47 -17.58
C PHE A 74 4.38 -4.22 -18.68
N ILE A 75 5.60 -4.69 -18.45
CA ILE A 75 6.72 -4.52 -19.37
C ILE A 75 6.81 -5.76 -20.26
N PHE A 76 6.99 -5.53 -21.55
CA PHE A 76 7.03 -6.58 -22.56
C PHE A 76 8.40 -6.69 -23.22
N GLU A 77 8.80 -7.93 -23.54
CA GLU A 77 9.82 -8.25 -24.53
C GLU A 77 9.14 -9.08 -25.64
N GLY A 78 8.97 -8.47 -26.81
CA GLY A 78 8.12 -9.03 -27.86
C GLY A 78 6.67 -9.15 -27.39
N GLU A 79 6.11 -10.35 -27.38
CA GLU A 79 4.73 -10.62 -26.95
C GLU A 79 4.64 -11.13 -25.48
N GLN A 80 5.76 -11.21 -24.78
CA GLN A 80 5.82 -11.75 -23.42
C GLN A 80 5.94 -10.65 -22.38
N ILE A 81 5.16 -10.78 -21.30
CA ILE A 81 5.33 -9.94 -20.11
C ILE A 81 6.54 -10.44 -19.33
N VAL A 82 7.57 -9.60 -19.22
CA VAL A 82 8.81 -9.93 -18.49
C VAL A 82 8.88 -9.28 -17.11
N SER A 83 8.07 -8.26 -16.87
CA SER A 83 8.03 -7.60 -15.55
C SER A 83 6.68 -6.94 -15.32
N GLU A 84 6.23 -6.97 -14.07
CA GLU A 84 5.10 -6.18 -13.58
C GLU A 84 5.58 -5.31 -12.42
N ARG A 85 5.29 -4.01 -12.46
CA ARG A 85 5.54 -3.08 -11.36
C ARG A 85 4.23 -2.49 -10.90
N VAL A 86 3.90 -2.68 -9.62
CA VAL A 86 2.65 -2.19 -9.05
C VAL A 86 2.92 -1.08 -8.06
N TYR A 87 2.18 0.01 -8.19
CA TYR A 87 2.22 1.19 -7.32
C TYR A 87 0.85 1.39 -6.68
N PHE A 88 0.83 1.62 -5.37
CA PHE A 88 -0.39 1.94 -4.62
C PHE A 88 -0.05 2.63 -3.29
N ASP A 89 -1.04 3.21 -2.65
CA ASP A 89 -0.90 3.76 -1.30
C ASP A 89 -1.22 2.68 -0.24
N GLN A 90 -0.17 2.08 0.30
CA GLN A 90 -0.30 1.07 1.35
C GLN A 90 -0.90 1.65 2.63
N ALA A 91 -0.60 2.91 2.96
CA ALA A 91 -1.10 3.53 4.19
C ALA A 91 -2.63 3.65 4.15
N THR A 92 -3.17 4.08 3.02
CA THR A 92 -4.64 4.14 2.80
C THR A 92 -5.29 2.77 2.96
N ILE A 93 -4.70 1.69 2.43
CA ILE A 93 -5.24 0.33 2.64
C ILE A 93 -5.23 -0.03 4.13
N MET A 94 -4.11 0.17 4.83
CA MET A 94 -3.99 -0.15 6.26
C MET A 94 -4.98 0.65 7.12
N GLN A 95 -5.25 1.90 6.77
CA GLN A 95 -6.25 2.74 7.44
C GLN A 95 -7.67 2.20 7.22
N GLN A 96 -8.04 1.83 6.00
CA GLN A 96 -9.34 1.27 5.68
C GLN A 96 -9.56 -0.10 6.37
N LEU A 97 -8.51 -0.92 6.47
CA LEU A 97 -8.53 -2.17 7.22
C LEU A 97 -8.57 -1.95 8.75
N GLY A 98 -8.39 -0.71 9.23
CA GLY A 98 -8.47 -0.33 10.64
C GLY A 98 -7.23 -0.72 11.47
N VAL A 99 -6.10 -0.96 10.81
CA VAL A 99 -4.82 -1.34 11.47
C VAL A 99 -3.81 -0.20 11.47
N ALA A 100 -4.12 0.91 10.83
CA ALA A 100 -3.36 2.15 10.90
C ALA A 100 -4.30 3.34 11.11
N HIS A 101 -3.76 4.45 11.61
CA HIS A 101 -4.47 5.70 11.78
C HIS A 101 -3.91 6.76 10.83
N ASP A 102 -4.79 7.63 10.31
CA ASP A 102 -4.35 8.83 9.60
C ASP A 102 -3.49 9.70 10.54
N PRO A 103 -2.23 10.00 10.19
CA PRO A 103 -1.34 10.83 11.01
C PRO A 103 -1.90 12.22 11.33
N ALA A 104 -2.77 12.76 10.47
CA ALA A 104 -3.41 14.06 10.67
C ALA A 104 -4.57 14.00 11.69
N SER A 105 -5.13 12.82 11.96
CA SER A 105 -6.21 12.63 12.94
C SER A 105 -5.72 12.74 14.38
N ALA A 106 -6.65 12.97 15.34
CA ALA A 106 -6.32 12.96 16.75
C ALA A 106 -5.80 11.59 17.23
N ALA A 107 -6.43 10.51 16.76
CA ALA A 107 -6.01 9.13 17.05
C ALA A 107 -4.62 8.83 16.47
N GLY A 108 -4.33 9.29 15.25
CA GLY A 108 -3.02 9.14 14.64
C GLY A 108 -1.91 9.89 15.37
N ARG A 109 -2.18 11.12 15.81
CA ARG A 109 -1.23 11.88 16.65
C ARG A 109 -0.94 11.17 17.97
N LEU A 110 -1.96 10.65 18.62
CA LEU A 110 -1.78 9.87 19.86
C LEU A 110 -0.99 8.58 19.60
N SER A 111 -1.32 7.85 18.56
CA SER A 111 -0.60 6.65 18.14
C SER A 111 0.89 6.91 17.88
N MET A 112 1.21 8.01 17.17
CA MET A 112 2.61 8.41 16.93
C MET A 112 3.36 8.74 18.22
N LEU A 113 2.73 9.43 19.16
CA LEU A 113 3.33 9.74 20.48
C LEU A 113 3.67 8.46 21.26
N VAL A 114 2.78 7.46 21.21
CA VAL A 114 2.96 6.19 21.91
C VAL A 114 4.00 5.30 21.22
N SER A 115 3.93 5.20 19.88
CA SER A 115 4.81 4.30 19.11
C SER A 115 6.21 4.86 18.88
N HIS A 116 6.35 6.20 18.82
CA HIS A 116 7.60 6.89 18.50
C HIS A 116 7.90 8.05 19.45
N PRO A 117 7.92 7.84 20.79
CA PRO A 117 7.98 8.93 21.76
C PRO A 117 9.26 9.77 21.64
N VAL A 118 10.40 9.14 21.35
CA VAL A 118 11.68 9.85 21.21
C VAL A 118 11.71 10.74 19.97
N THR A 119 11.27 10.21 18.82
CA THR A 119 11.26 10.96 17.55
C THR A 119 10.32 12.16 17.64
N ILE A 120 9.11 11.93 18.10
CA ILE A 120 8.09 12.98 18.20
C ILE A 120 8.47 13.98 19.29
N GLY A 121 8.96 13.54 20.45
CA GLY A 121 9.44 14.42 21.52
C GLY A 121 10.58 15.35 21.06
N ARG A 122 11.56 14.84 20.31
CA ARG A 122 12.62 15.66 19.72
C ARG A 122 12.10 16.68 18.72
N ALA A 123 11.18 16.27 17.84
CA ALA A 123 10.57 17.16 16.85
C ALA A 123 9.77 18.30 17.53
N MET A 124 8.98 17.98 18.56
CA MET A 124 8.22 18.98 19.33
C MET A 124 9.16 19.96 20.06
N LEU A 125 10.22 19.48 20.70
CA LEU A 125 11.21 20.33 21.37
C LEU A 125 11.92 21.25 20.37
N GLY A 126 12.35 20.72 19.23
CA GLY A 126 12.97 21.50 18.17
C GLY A 126 12.07 22.62 17.65
N ALA A 127 10.78 22.32 17.41
CA ALA A 127 9.80 23.30 16.99
C ALA A 127 9.57 24.39 18.05
N ALA A 128 9.52 24.04 19.34
CA ALA A 128 9.37 25.00 20.44
C ALA A 128 10.56 25.94 20.56
N LEU A 129 11.80 25.41 20.43
CA LEU A 129 13.03 26.22 20.46
C LEU A 129 13.13 27.16 19.25
N ALA A 130 12.73 26.71 18.06
CA ALA A 130 12.70 27.53 16.86
C ALA A 130 11.75 28.73 17.01
N ARG A 131 10.57 28.52 17.57
CA ARG A 131 9.59 29.59 17.84
C ARG A 131 10.14 30.65 18.81
N ARG A 132 10.88 30.22 19.86
CA ARG A 132 11.49 31.14 20.85
C ARG A 132 12.62 31.98 20.25
N ARG A 133 13.29 31.53 19.19
CA ARG A 133 14.34 32.28 18.50
C ARG A 133 13.80 33.28 17.48
N ALA A 134 12.55 33.10 17.04
CA ALA A 134 11.90 33.97 16.05
C ALA A 134 11.01 35.05 16.70
N ALA A 135 10.81 35.02 18.01
CA ALA A 135 10.14 36.03 18.82
C ALA A 135 11.14 36.96 19.56
#